data_f43b7d9c5af0ed70facec821d1165dad
#
_entry.id   f43b7d9c5af0ed70facec821d1165dad
#
_cell.length_a   1.000
_cell.length_b   1.000
_cell.length_c   1.000
_cell.angle_alpha   90.00
_cell.angle_beta   90.00
_cell.angle_gamma   90.00
#
_symmetry.space_group_name_H-M   'P 1'
#
loop_
_entity.id
_entity.type
_entity.pdbx_description
1 polymer ?
#
loop_
_entity_poly.entity_id
_entity_poly.type
_entity_poly.pdbx_seq_one_letter_code
_entity_poly.pdbx_strand_id
1 'polypeptide(L)'
;MIPLLNLSNSVLFVYYLISNLFYFVLLITAFVSAARHRQRLSSLRLETLDDSPFTPPITILVPAHDEASNITENVTALLSLDYPALQIIVINDGSEDETLEVLKSEFALRATSVLYVPQIASAPVQALYTSALDDRLLVLDKAAGGTKADAANAGLNAATSPYVAVIDADSVLQKDALVRIGAEIFSAAVEVIAVGGIVRVLNGSMVSGGQIREIRLPKRPIEVLQVIEYLRAFLIGREAWSALNMLPIISGAFGVFSRERMMRVGGFRTNAIGEDIDLVVRMHRSLLQEHKRYRMPFVPEPTCWTQVPQTLRALGRQRARWQKGLLDVLWASRDMLFRPRYGRFGCVMLPYLWVFELAAPVVEIVGLSSIILAAVLGVLSKTFLIQFAIYGYAFATLISIGAVVQEEITVRRYHRWTDVGRLLLYCLAEHFPYRQINMWWRLRGMWQYLRGNVAWEKSERSAFATTTK
;
A
#
# COMPACT_ATOMS: atom_id res chain seq x y z
N MET A 1 -29.64 -31.99 8.76
CA MET A 1 -29.45 -30.55 8.97
C MET A 1 -28.56 -30.23 10.18
N ILE A 2 -28.90 -30.68 11.39
CA ILE A 2 -28.09 -30.44 12.61
C ILE A 2 -26.62 -30.94 12.50
N PRO A 3 -26.30 -32.15 11.99
CA PRO A 3 -24.91 -32.56 11.78
C PRO A 3 -24.13 -31.65 10.84
N LEU A 4 -24.78 -31.14 9.79
CA LEU A 4 -24.18 -30.23 8.83
C LEU A 4 -23.86 -28.85 9.46
N LEU A 5 -24.76 -28.33 10.31
CA LEU A 5 -24.54 -27.11 11.07
C LEU A 5 -23.36 -27.25 12.07
N ASN A 6 -23.29 -28.36 12.77
CA ASN A 6 -22.18 -28.65 13.69
C ASN A 6 -20.86 -28.76 12.94
N LEU A 7 -20.82 -29.40 11.78
CA LEU A 7 -19.64 -29.47 10.92
C LEU A 7 -19.23 -28.06 10.44
N SER A 8 -20.19 -27.26 9.95
CA SER A 8 -19.93 -25.87 9.52
C SER A 8 -19.35 -25.03 10.65
N ASN A 9 -19.92 -25.12 11.86
CA ASN A 9 -19.42 -24.39 13.03
C ASN A 9 -18.01 -24.85 13.45
N SER A 10 -17.73 -26.16 13.36
CA SER A 10 -16.40 -26.70 13.66
C SER A 10 -15.36 -26.23 12.63
N VAL A 11 -15.68 -26.24 11.35
CA VAL A 11 -14.81 -25.73 10.27
C VAL A 11 -14.55 -24.24 10.47
N LEU A 12 -15.58 -23.46 10.78
CA LEU A 12 -15.45 -22.04 11.06
C LEU A 12 -14.53 -21.78 12.27
N PHE A 13 -14.72 -22.53 13.35
CA PHE A 13 -13.88 -22.42 14.54
C PHE A 13 -12.40 -22.71 14.24
N VAL A 14 -12.12 -23.81 13.53
CA VAL A 14 -10.77 -24.18 13.11
C VAL A 14 -10.15 -23.11 12.20
N TYR A 15 -10.94 -22.57 11.27
CA TYR A 15 -10.50 -21.48 10.40
C TYR A 15 -10.06 -20.26 11.21
N TYR A 16 -10.88 -19.79 12.16
CA TYR A 16 -10.53 -18.66 13.00
C TYR A 16 -9.33 -18.94 13.91
N LEU A 17 -9.23 -20.15 14.44
CA LEU A 17 -8.09 -20.54 15.27
C LEU A 17 -6.78 -20.47 14.47
N ILE A 18 -6.75 -21.04 13.28
CA ILE A 18 -5.57 -21.03 12.40
C ILE A 18 -5.27 -19.59 11.94
N SER A 19 -6.29 -18.84 11.52
CA SER A 19 -6.12 -17.45 11.09
C SER A 19 -5.53 -16.58 12.20
N ASN A 20 -6.07 -16.68 13.41
CA ASN A 20 -5.60 -15.92 14.57
C ASN A 20 -4.18 -16.33 14.97
N LEU A 21 -3.85 -17.60 14.90
CA LEU A 21 -2.49 -18.08 15.16
C LEU A 21 -1.50 -17.49 14.13
N PHE A 22 -1.87 -17.43 12.85
CA PHE A 22 -1.08 -16.76 11.83
C PHE A 22 -0.86 -15.28 12.16
N TYR A 23 -1.92 -14.54 12.46
CA TYR A 23 -1.81 -13.13 12.83
C TYR A 23 -1.00 -12.91 14.09
N PHE A 24 -1.05 -13.83 15.05
CA PHE A 24 -0.23 -13.76 16.26
C PHE A 24 1.25 -13.97 15.95
N VAL A 25 1.59 -14.93 15.10
CA VAL A 25 2.95 -15.14 14.63
C VAL A 25 3.46 -13.92 13.87
N LEU A 26 2.62 -13.30 13.02
CA LEU A 26 2.96 -12.06 12.32
C LEU A 26 3.17 -10.90 13.31
N LEU A 27 2.34 -10.78 14.33
CA LEU A 27 2.49 -9.77 15.38
C LEU A 27 3.85 -9.88 16.07
N ILE A 28 4.21 -11.08 16.55
CA ILE A 28 5.52 -11.33 17.19
C ILE A 28 6.66 -11.03 16.22
N THR A 29 6.55 -11.50 14.96
CA THR A 29 7.56 -11.29 13.94
C THR A 29 7.76 -9.80 13.67
N ALA A 30 6.67 -9.01 13.59
CA ALA A 30 6.71 -7.58 13.38
C ALA A 30 7.40 -6.85 14.54
N PHE A 31 7.08 -7.20 15.80
CA PHE A 31 7.73 -6.60 16.97
C PHE A 31 9.24 -6.90 17.00
N VAL A 32 9.63 -8.14 16.74
CA VAL A 32 11.05 -8.53 16.67
C VAL A 32 11.76 -7.82 15.51
N SER A 33 11.12 -7.73 14.35
CA SER A 33 11.68 -7.04 13.18
C SER A 33 11.87 -5.55 13.46
N ALA A 34 10.86 -4.86 14.00
CA ALA A 34 10.93 -3.44 14.34
C ALA A 34 12.02 -3.14 15.40
N ALA A 35 12.18 -4.03 16.40
CA ALA A 35 13.25 -3.90 17.40
C ALA A 35 14.64 -4.03 16.77
N ARG A 36 14.85 -5.01 15.88
CA ARG A 36 16.12 -5.19 15.15
C ARG A 36 16.39 -4.02 14.20
N HIS A 37 15.36 -3.52 13.51
CA HIS A 37 15.47 -2.37 12.61
C HIS A 37 15.93 -1.13 13.39
N ARG A 38 15.31 -0.85 14.54
CA ARG A 38 15.72 0.28 15.41
C ARG A 38 17.17 0.15 15.88
N GLN A 39 17.60 -1.03 16.31
CA GLN A 39 18.97 -1.28 16.71
C GLN A 39 19.96 -1.04 15.56
N ARG A 40 19.59 -1.45 14.32
CA ARG A 40 20.40 -1.23 13.13
C ARG A 40 20.47 0.26 12.77
N LEU A 41 19.34 0.99 12.79
CA LEU A 41 19.34 2.43 12.50
C LEU A 41 20.14 3.25 13.51
N SER A 42 20.14 2.86 14.80
CA SER A 42 20.95 3.55 15.82
C SER A 42 22.46 3.42 15.57
N SER A 43 22.89 2.41 14.81
CA SER A 43 24.29 2.22 14.39
C SER A 43 24.64 2.90 13.06
N LEU A 44 23.64 3.31 12.28
CA LEU A 44 23.81 4.02 11.00
C LEU A 44 23.69 5.52 11.26
N ARG A 45 24.70 6.28 10.89
CA ARG A 45 24.59 7.74 10.84
C ARG A 45 23.89 8.12 9.52
N LEU A 46 22.59 8.38 9.56
CA LEU A 46 21.81 8.75 8.37
C LEU A 46 22.36 10.00 7.67
N GLU A 47 22.96 10.92 8.44
CA GLU A 47 23.65 12.11 7.95
C GLU A 47 24.80 11.79 6.98
N THR A 48 25.42 10.61 7.09
CA THR A 48 26.50 10.22 6.17
C THR A 48 26.01 9.85 4.77
N LEU A 49 24.72 9.64 4.57
CA LEU A 49 24.15 9.38 3.24
C LEU A 49 24.04 10.66 2.41
N ASP A 50 23.90 11.83 3.03
CA ASP A 50 23.75 13.10 2.32
C ASP A 50 25.04 13.47 1.56
N ASP A 51 26.21 13.13 2.10
CA ASP A 51 27.50 13.42 1.50
C ASP A 51 28.14 12.20 0.80
N SER A 52 27.49 11.06 0.80
CA SER A 52 28.07 9.84 0.25
C SER A 52 27.90 9.73 -1.26
N PRO A 53 28.98 9.57 -2.05
CA PRO A 53 28.88 9.30 -3.48
C PRO A 53 28.24 7.95 -3.80
N PHE A 54 28.02 7.10 -2.79
CA PHE A 54 27.38 5.79 -2.93
C PHE A 54 25.87 5.83 -2.64
N THR A 55 25.30 7.01 -2.32
CA THR A 55 23.87 7.15 -2.15
C THR A 55 23.15 6.80 -3.46
N PRO A 56 22.27 5.78 -3.45
CA PRO A 56 21.67 5.30 -4.69
C PRO A 56 20.75 6.36 -5.32
N PRO A 57 20.97 6.77 -6.58
CA PRO A 57 20.07 7.70 -7.24
C PRO A 57 18.64 7.15 -7.33
N ILE A 58 17.64 8.01 -7.08
CA ILE A 58 16.23 7.67 -7.13
C ILE A 58 15.50 8.64 -8.08
N THR A 59 14.72 8.09 -9.01
CA THR A 59 13.76 8.87 -9.80
C THR A 59 12.36 8.70 -9.22
N ILE A 60 11.68 9.79 -8.90
CA ILE A 60 10.27 9.78 -8.52
C ILE A 60 9.41 9.94 -9.77
N LEU A 61 8.47 9.03 -9.98
CA LEU A 61 7.44 9.09 -11.01
C LEU A 61 6.12 9.57 -10.39
N VAL A 62 5.56 10.64 -10.96
CA VAL A 62 4.30 11.25 -10.52
C VAL A 62 3.30 11.21 -11.67
N PRO A 63 2.52 10.14 -11.83
CA PRO A 63 1.40 10.13 -12.77
C PRO A 63 0.36 11.17 -12.37
N ALA A 64 0.03 12.09 -13.29
CA ALA A 64 -0.94 13.16 -13.09
C ALA A 64 -1.99 13.15 -14.21
N HIS A 65 -3.28 13.25 -13.85
CA HIS A 65 -4.39 13.39 -14.77
C HIS A 65 -5.49 14.22 -14.10
N ASP A 66 -5.75 15.42 -14.63
CA ASP A 66 -6.67 16.42 -14.08
C ASP A 66 -6.34 16.80 -12.63
N GLU A 67 -5.10 17.25 -12.39
CA GLU A 67 -4.56 17.59 -11.06
C GLU A 67 -4.17 19.08 -10.94
N ALA A 68 -4.71 19.97 -11.79
CA ALA A 68 -4.35 21.39 -11.82
C ALA A 68 -4.38 22.08 -10.44
N SER A 69 -5.31 21.66 -9.57
CA SER A 69 -5.49 22.24 -8.23
C SER A 69 -4.39 21.89 -7.23
N ASN A 70 -3.70 20.74 -7.39
CA ASN A 70 -2.78 20.22 -6.39
C ASN A 70 -1.36 20.00 -6.91
N ILE A 71 -1.16 20.00 -8.22
CA ILE A 71 0.11 19.58 -8.84
C ILE A 71 1.28 20.47 -8.45
N THR A 72 1.09 21.79 -8.35
CA THR A 72 2.14 22.73 -7.94
C THR A 72 2.62 22.45 -6.53
N GLU A 73 1.68 22.28 -5.58
CA GLU A 73 2.02 22.00 -4.19
C GLU A 73 2.71 20.63 -4.05
N ASN A 74 2.23 19.62 -4.78
CA ASN A 74 2.82 18.29 -4.78
C ASN A 74 4.26 18.31 -5.33
N VAL A 75 4.50 18.88 -6.52
CA VAL A 75 5.84 18.94 -7.12
C VAL A 75 6.80 19.76 -6.24
N THR A 76 6.36 20.89 -5.69
CA THR A 76 7.15 21.69 -4.76
C THR A 76 7.53 20.90 -3.52
N ALA A 77 6.61 20.12 -2.96
CA ALA A 77 6.88 19.24 -1.84
C ALA A 77 7.94 18.20 -2.17
N LEU A 78 7.86 17.57 -3.34
CA LEU A 78 8.83 16.57 -3.79
C LEU A 78 10.22 17.17 -4.04
N LEU A 79 10.30 18.37 -4.61
CA LEU A 79 11.56 19.11 -4.79
C LEU A 79 12.20 19.52 -3.45
N SER A 80 11.40 19.61 -2.39
CA SER A 80 11.87 19.93 -1.02
C SER A 80 12.34 18.73 -0.21
N LEU A 81 12.35 17.52 -0.78
CA LEU A 81 12.83 16.32 -0.09
C LEU A 81 14.35 16.38 0.14
N ASP A 82 14.75 15.93 1.32
CA ASP A 82 16.16 15.84 1.71
C ASP A 82 16.78 14.57 1.08
N TYR A 83 17.16 14.65 -0.20
CA TYR A 83 17.84 13.53 -0.87
C TYR A 83 18.77 14.04 -1.98
N PRO A 84 20.08 13.71 -1.94
CA PRO A 84 21.07 14.36 -2.79
C PRO A 84 20.96 13.95 -4.27
N ALA A 85 20.62 12.70 -4.55
CA ALA A 85 20.58 12.15 -5.91
C ALA A 85 19.13 11.88 -6.36
N LEU A 86 18.33 12.95 -6.43
CA LEU A 86 16.90 12.90 -6.74
C LEU A 86 16.62 13.42 -8.16
N GLN A 87 15.81 12.68 -8.92
CA GLN A 87 15.14 13.13 -10.14
C GLN A 87 13.62 13.03 -9.94
N ILE A 88 12.87 13.95 -10.48
CA ILE A 88 11.40 13.93 -10.46
C ILE A 88 10.89 13.96 -11.90
N ILE A 89 10.05 13.00 -12.25
CA ILE A 89 9.38 12.93 -13.55
C ILE A 89 7.88 13.02 -13.30
N VAL A 90 7.28 14.15 -13.68
CA VAL A 90 5.82 14.30 -13.70
C VAL A 90 5.31 13.81 -15.04
N ILE A 91 4.34 12.93 -15.04
CA ILE A 91 3.77 12.36 -16.26
C ILE A 91 2.33 12.89 -16.41
N ASN A 92 2.15 13.86 -17.29
CA ASN A 92 0.84 14.34 -17.68
C ASN A 92 0.18 13.33 -18.61
N ASP A 93 -0.79 12.57 -18.08
CA ASP A 93 -1.48 11.48 -18.80
C ASP A 93 -2.72 11.99 -19.54
N GLY A 94 -2.51 12.91 -20.48
CA GLY A 94 -3.57 13.47 -21.31
C GLY A 94 -4.63 14.18 -20.46
N SER A 95 -4.22 15.09 -19.56
CA SER A 95 -5.16 15.91 -18.78
C SER A 95 -5.98 16.81 -19.69
N GLU A 96 -7.27 16.96 -19.38
CA GLU A 96 -8.21 17.84 -20.08
C GLU A 96 -8.33 19.21 -19.39
N ASP A 97 -7.85 19.33 -18.14
CA ASP A 97 -7.79 20.57 -17.37
C ASP A 97 -6.48 21.35 -17.60
N GLU A 98 -6.23 22.39 -16.84
CA GLU A 98 -5.06 23.25 -16.93
C GLU A 98 -3.78 22.64 -16.31
N THR A 99 -3.73 21.34 -16.00
CA THR A 99 -2.59 20.69 -15.31
C THR A 99 -1.26 20.98 -16.02
N LEU A 100 -1.17 20.80 -17.33
CA LEU A 100 0.07 21.01 -18.08
C LEU A 100 0.46 22.50 -18.13
N GLU A 101 -0.51 23.40 -18.30
CA GLU A 101 -0.25 24.84 -18.36
C GLU A 101 0.20 25.39 -17.01
N VAL A 102 -0.38 24.90 -15.91
CA VAL A 102 0.06 25.21 -14.55
C VAL A 102 1.51 24.76 -14.35
N LEU A 103 1.86 23.52 -14.75
CA LEU A 103 3.23 23.04 -14.67
C LEU A 103 4.20 23.90 -15.49
N LYS A 104 3.82 24.28 -16.72
CA LYS A 104 4.66 25.15 -17.60
C LYS A 104 4.93 26.52 -16.97
N SER A 105 3.90 27.15 -16.41
CA SER A 105 4.02 28.50 -15.82
C SER A 105 4.80 28.48 -14.50
N GLU A 106 4.43 27.57 -13.57
CA GLU A 106 4.99 27.55 -12.21
C GLU A 106 6.45 27.10 -12.18
N PHE A 107 6.85 26.16 -13.06
CA PHE A 107 8.20 25.62 -13.10
C PHE A 107 9.02 26.09 -14.29
N ALA A 108 8.58 27.13 -15.01
CA ALA A 108 9.25 27.69 -16.18
C ALA A 108 9.71 26.62 -17.18
N LEU A 109 8.82 25.72 -17.56
CA LEU A 109 9.15 24.56 -18.38
C LEU A 109 9.55 24.97 -19.80
N ARG A 110 10.60 24.31 -20.32
CA ARG A 110 11.08 24.47 -21.69
C ARG A 110 11.07 23.14 -22.40
N ALA A 111 10.57 23.11 -23.62
CA ALA A 111 10.61 21.91 -24.44
C ALA A 111 12.07 21.45 -24.64
N THR A 112 12.30 20.16 -24.54
CA THR A 112 13.62 19.55 -24.68
C THR A 112 13.61 18.43 -25.70
N SER A 113 14.75 18.19 -26.34
CA SER A 113 14.98 17.08 -27.26
C SER A 113 15.68 15.88 -26.60
N VAL A 114 15.48 15.68 -25.29
CA VAL A 114 16.00 14.51 -24.59
C VAL A 114 15.50 13.25 -25.28
N LEU A 115 16.42 12.31 -25.53
CA LEU A 115 16.10 11.08 -26.21
C LEU A 115 15.17 10.22 -25.33
N TYR A 116 13.96 9.97 -25.82
CA TYR A 116 13.00 9.06 -25.21
C TYR A 116 12.91 7.79 -26.01
N VAL A 117 13.27 6.65 -25.39
CA VAL A 117 13.22 5.34 -26.05
C VAL A 117 12.23 4.46 -25.30
N PRO A 118 11.05 4.18 -25.86
CA PRO A 118 10.03 3.36 -25.22
C PRO A 118 10.47 1.87 -25.26
N GLN A 119 10.88 1.33 -24.12
CA GLN A 119 11.21 -0.09 -23.94
C GLN A 119 10.01 -0.89 -23.43
N ILE A 120 9.13 -0.23 -22.67
CA ILE A 120 7.87 -0.79 -22.17
C ILE A 120 6.73 -0.05 -22.86
N ALA A 121 5.71 -0.80 -23.24
CA ALA A 121 4.53 -0.22 -23.90
C ALA A 121 3.82 0.79 -23.01
N SER A 122 3.53 1.95 -23.58
CA SER A 122 2.70 3.02 -23.01
C SER A 122 2.04 3.81 -24.15
N ALA A 123 1.03 4.61 -23.86
CA ALA A 123 0.49 5.55 -24.84
C ALA A 123 1.57 6.54 -25.31
N PRO A 124 1.46 7.08 -26.55
CA PRO A 124 2.50 7.90 -27.15
C PRO A 124 2.86 9.13 -26.32
N VAL A 125 4.16 9.38 -26.14
CA VAL A 125 4.70 10.61 -25.57
C VAL A 125 4.71 11.67 -26.66
N GLN A 126 4.15 12.82 -26.38
CA GLN A 126 3.99 13.94 -27.30
C GLN A 126 5.10 14.98 -27.15
N ALA A 127 5.50 15.26 -25.90
CA ALA A 127 6.55 16.23 -25.61
C ALA A 127 7.25 15.93 -24.27
N LEU A 128 8.47 16.45 -24.16
CA LEU A 128 9.27 16.43 -22.94
C LEU A 128 9.66 17.88 -22.61
N TYR A 129 9.61 18.20 -21.32
CA TYR A 129 9.95 19.53 -20.82
C TYR A 129 10.90 19.41 -19.63
N THR A 130 11.91 20.25 -19.58
CA THR A 130 12.78 20.44 -18.41
C THR A 130 12.46 21.76 -17.73
N SER A 131 12.57 21.82 -16.42
CA SER A 131 12.39 23.09 -15.70
C SER A 131 13.64 23.97 -15.84
N ALA A 132 13.44 25.27 -16.01
CA ALA A 132 14.51 26.25 -15.93
C ALA A 132 14.83 26.68 -14.48
N LEU A 133 13.99 26.29 -13.51
CA LEU A 133 14.13 26.63 -12.10
C LEU A 133 14.83 25.53 -11.30
N ASP A 134 14.66 24.26 -11.72
CA ASP A 134 15.23 23.10 -11.03
C ASP A 134 15.52 21.98 -12.03
N ASP A 135 16.77 21.62 -12.19
CA ASP A 135 17.26 20.63 -13.15
C ASP A 135 16.85 19.20 -12.84
N ARG A 136 16.40 18.95 -11.62
CA ARG A 136 15.86 17.65 -11.19
C ARG A 136 14.48 17.36 -11.77
N LEU A 137 13.73 18.39 -12.25
CA LEU A 137 12.36 18.24 -12.73
C LEU A 137 12.29 18.04 -14.25
N LEU A 138 11.74 16.89 -14.64
CA LEU A 138 11.34 16.57 -16.00
C LEU A 138 9.80 16.41 -16.04
N VAL A 139 9.15 16.98 -17.03
CA VAL A 139 7.72 16.78 -17.29
C VAL A 139 7.56 16.07 -18.63
N LEU A 140 6.80 14.99 -18.60
CA LEU A 140 6.50 14.16 -19.76
C LEU A 140 5.01 14.32 -20.09
N ASP A 141 4.73 14.85 -21.27
CA ASP A 141 3.37 15.01 -21.78
C ASP A 141 3.05 13.89 -22.76
N LYS A 142 1.95 13.16 -22.53
CA LYS A 142 1.58 12.00 -23.33
C LYS A 142 0.08 11.95 -23.60
N ALA A 143 -0.30 11.23 -24.64
CA ALA A 143 -1.69 10.88 -24.88
C ALA A 143 -2.27 10.07 -23.70
N ALA A 144 -3.55 10.26 -23.38
CA ALA A 144 -4.21 9.53 -22.30
C ALA A 144 -4.07 8.01 -22.48
N GLY A 145 -3.50 7.32 -21.49
CA GLY A 145 -3.35 5.88 -21.47
C GLY A 145 -4.46 5.17 -20.69
N GLY A 146 -5.31 5.95 -20.02
CA GLY A 146 -6.48 5.47 -19.27
C GLY A 146 -6.17 4.79 -17.94
N THR A 147 -4.90 4.58 -17.60
CA THR A 147 -4.50 3.96 -16.32
C THR A 147 -3.22 4.56 -15.75
N LYS A 148 -3.14 4.62 -14.41
CA LYS A 148 -1.90 4.98 -13.70
C LYS A 148 -0.70 4.12 -14.12
N ALA A 149 -0.94 2.84 -14.39
CA ALA A 149 0.09 1.89 -14.83
C ALA A 149 0.73 2.28 -16.16
N ASP A 150 -0.07 2.75 -17.13
CA ASP A 150 0.42 3.25 -18.42
C ASP A 150 1.29 4.50 -18.25
N ALA A 151 0.80 5.48 -17.47
CA ALA A 151 1.57 6.68 -17.17
C ALA A 151 2.88 6.36 -16.44
N ALA A 152 2.86 5.46 -15.44
CA ALA A 152 4.06 5.05 -14.73
C ALA A 152 5.06 4.31 -15.64
N ASN A 153 4.59 3.52 -16.62
CA ASN A 153 5.45 2.87 -17.62
C ASN A 153 6.13 3.90 -18.53
N ALA A 154 5.42 4.94 -18.96
CA ALA A 154 6.03 6.02 -19.72
C ALA A 154 7.15 6.73 -18.93
N GLY A 155 6.88 7.03 -17.66
CA GLY A 155 7.90 7.60 -16.75
C GLY A 155 9.08 6.64 -16.51
N LEU A 156 8.83 5.33 -16.40
CA LEU A 156 9.87 4.32 -16.21
C LEU A 156 10.82 4.22 -17.43
N ASN A 157 10.29 4.42 -18.64
CA ASN A 157 11.12 4.51 -19.86
C ASN A 157 12.04 5.74 -19.82
N ALA A 158 11.58 6.87 -19.29
CA ALA A 158 12.34 8.12 -19.18
C ALA A 158 13.31 8.15 -17.99
N ALA A 159 13.07 7.35 -16.97
CA ALA A 159 13.90 7.30 -15.75
C ALA A 159 15.30 6.78 -16.06
N THR A 160 16.33 7.40 -15.45
CA THR A 160 17.73 7.00 -15.62
C THR A 160 18.34 6.41 -14.35
N SER A 161 17.79 6.70 -13.19
CA SER A 161 18.26 6.21 -11.90
C SER A 161 18.08 4.69 -11.75
N PRO A 162 18.96 4.03 -10.97
CA PRO A 162 18.86 2.58 -10.70
C PRO A 162 17.61 2.21 -9.90
N TYR A 163 17.06 3.17 -9.15
CA TYR A 163 15.83 3.00 -8.39
C TYR A 163 14.77 4.00 -8.81
N VAL A 164 13.53 3.55 -8.82
CA VAL A 164 12.36 4.34 -9.21
C VAL A 164 11.31 4.28 -8.10
N ALA A 165 10.85 5.43 -7.65
CA ALA A 165 9.71 5.56 -6.76
C ALA A 165 8.46 5.91 -7.56
N VAL A 166 7.33 5.26 -7.29
CA VAL A 166 6.04 5.64 -7.87
C VAL A 166 5.17 6.20 -6.75
N ILE A 167 4.61 7.39 -6.96
CA ILE A 167 3.85 8.14 -5.95
C ILE A 167 2.53 8.59 -6.54
N ASP A 168 1.45 8.51 -5.75
CA ASP A 168 0.18 9.14 -6.11
C ASP A 168 0.30 10.67 -6.01
N ALA A 169 -0.31 11.40 -6.95
CA ALA A 169 -0.28 12.86 -6.97
C ALA A 169 -0.95 13.52 -5.73
N ASP A 170 -1.75 12.77 -4.97
CA ASP A 170 -2.40 13.19 -3.73
C ASP A 170 -1.68 12.70 -2.46
N SER A 171 -0.48 12.17 -2.60
CA SER A 171 0.33 11.68 -1.47
C SER A 171 1.38 12.70 -1.03
N VAL A 172 1.61 12.79 0.27
CA VAL A 172 2.62 13.65 0.88
C VAL A 172 3.72 12.79 1.48
N LEU A 173 4.97 13.01 1.06
CA LEU A 173 6.13 12.34 1.64
C LEU A 173 6.69 13.11 2.82
N GLN A 174 7.28 12.37 3.77
CA GLN A 174 8.14 13.00 4.78
C GLN A 174 9.48 13.40 4.15
N LYS A 175 10.07 14.50 4.61
CA LYS A 175 11.32 15.04 4.05
C LYS A 175 12.45 14.01 3.99
N ASP A 176 12.58 13.19 5.05
CA ASP A 176 13.59 12.16 5.21
C ASP A 176 13.18 10.77 4.66
N ALA A 177 12.02 10.67 3.98
CA ALA A 177 11.50 9.39 3.50
C ALA A 177 12.48 8.66 2.59
N LEU A 178 13.08 9.36 1.63
CA LEU A 178 14.03 8.77 0.69
C LEU A 178 15.38 8.44 1.35
N VAL A 179 15.82 9.22 2.34
CA VAL A 179 17.05 8.92 3.12
C VAL A 179 16.88 7.58 3.84
N ARG A 180 15.74 7.33 4.48
CA ARG A 180 15.44 6.05 5.14
C ARG A 180 15.40 4.89 4.16
N ILE A 181 14.79 5.07 2.99
CA ILE A 181 14.78 4.09 1.91
C ILE A 181 16.19 3.82 1.38
N GLY A 182 16.96 4.88 1.12
CA GLY A 182 18.34 4.79 0.67
C GLY A 182 19.23 4.03 1.67
N ALA A 183 19.02 4.24 2.97
CA ALA A 183 19.73 3.52 4.03
C ALA A 183 19.45 2.00 3.98
N GLU A 184 18.21 1.59 3.74
CA GLU A 184 17.86 0.16 3.56
C GLU A 184 18.53 -0.45 2.32
N ILE A 185 18.61 0.31 1.23
CA ILE A 185 19.28 -0.14 0.01
C ILE A 185 20.80 -0.24 0.23
N PHE A 186 21.39 0.79 0.79
CA PHE A 186 22.83 0.89 1.00
C PHE A 186 23.38 -0.16 2.01
N SER A 187 22.65 -0.39 3.11
CA SER A 187 23.08 -1.30 4.17
C SER A 187 22.84 -2.79 3.88
N ALA A 188 22.24 -3.12 2.74
CA ALA A 188 21.87 -4.49 2.43
C ALA A 188 23.06 -5.32 1.94
N ALA A 189 23.22 -6.53 2.48
CA ALA A 189 24.26 -7.48 2.05
C ALA A 189 23.89 -8.21 0.75
N VAL A 190 22.66 -8.10 0.27
CA VAL A 190 22.14 -8.69 -0.97
C VAL A 190 21.32 -7.67 -1.74
N GLU A 191 21.10 -7.92 -3.02
CA GLU A 191 20.34 -7.02 -3.89
C GLU A 191 18.97 -6.68 -3.29
N VAL A 192 18.69 -5.39 -3.10
CA VAL A 192 17.37 -4.87 -2.74
C VAL A 192 16.63 -4.54 -4.03
N ILE A 193 15.54 -5.24 -4.28
CA ILE A 193 14.79 -5.10 -5.53
C ILE A 193 13.57 -4.19 -5.41
N ALA A 194 13.08 -4.02 -4.20
CA ALA A 194 12.03 -3.05 -3.88
C ALA A 194 12.06 -2.74 -2.40
N VAL A 195 11.62 -1.54 -2.02
CA VAL A 195 11.46 -1.10 -0.64
C VAL A 195 10.07 -0.55 -0.45
N GLY A 196 9.32 -1.12 0.48
CA GLY A 196 8.04 -0.59 0.92
C GLY A 196 8.20 0.38 2.09
N GLY A 197 7.34 1.38 2.17
CA GLY A 197 7.26 2.28 3.31
C GLY A 197 5.86 2.32 3.92
N ILE A 198 5.76 2.78 5.16
CA ILE A 198 4.47 2.97 5.82
C ILE A 198 3.69 4.08 5.14
N VAL A 199 2.45 3.77 4.77
CA VAL A 199 1.47 4.77 4.35
C VAL A 199 0.55 5.08 5.53
N ARG A 200 0.36 6.36 5.81
CA ARG A 200 -0.46 6.89 6.90
C ARG A 200 -1.69 7.61 6.40
N VAL A 201 -2.68 7.70 7.26
CA VAL A 201 -3.90 8.47 7.00
C VAL A 201 -3.62 9.95 7.25
N LEU A 202 -3.78 10.75 6.19
CA LEU A 202 -3.57 12.21 6.23
C LEU A 202 -4.77 12.96 6.84
N ASN A 203 -5.96 12.40 6.74
CA ASN A 203 -7.20 13.01 7.20
C ASN A 203 -7.10 13.52 8.65
N GLY A 204 -7.53 14.76 8.88
CA GLY A 204 -7.43 15.42 10.17
C GLY A 204 -6.12 16.15 10.44
N SER A 205 -5.04 15.81 9.74
CA SER A 205 -3.74 16.47 9.83
C SER A 205 -3.70 17.76 9.00
N MET A 206 -2.79 18.67 9.34
CA MET A 206 -2.61 19.94 8.65
C MET A 206 -1.39 19.87 7.74
N VAL A 207 -1.58 20.21 6.45
CA VAL A 207 -0.53 20.32 5.45
C VAL A 207 -0.36 21.80 5.07
N SER A 208 0.86 22.26 4.92
CA SER A 208 1.20 23.59 4.44
C SER A 208 2.55 23.56 3.71
N GLY A 209 2.59 24.11 2.50
CA GLY A 209 3.77 24.06 1.64
C GLY A 209 4.23 22.63 1.36
N GLY A 210 3.30 21.72 1.10
CA GLY A 210 3.58 20.31 0.82
C GLY A 210 4.16 19.49 1.99
N GLN A 211 4.17 20.05 3.21
CA GLN A 211 4.69 19.39 4.41
C GLN A 211 3.64 19.26 5.48
N ILE A 212 3.71 18.15 6.23
CA ILE A 212 2.81 17.92 7.36
C ILE A 212 3.29 18.78 8.53
N ARG A 213 2.48 19.76 8.94
CA ARG A 213 2.76 20.66 10.05
C ARG A 213 2.26 20.13 11.39
N GLU A 214 1.10 19.50 11.39
CA GLU A 214 0.51 18.92 12.59
C GLU A 214 -0.20 17.61 12.26
N ILE A 215 0.13 16.56 13.00
CA ILE A 215 -0.49 15.25 12.90
C ILE A 215 -1.62 15.19 13.92
N ARG A 216 -2.84 14.92 13.44
CA ARG A 216 -4.03 14.78 14.27
C ARG A 216 -4.82 13.53 13.89
N LEU A 217 -5.40 12.89 14.90
CA LEU A 217 -6.33 11.80 14.65
C LEU A 217 -7.60 12.35 13.98
N PRO A 218 -8.11 11.71 12.91
CA PRO A 218 -9.34 12.11 12.26
C PRO A 218 -10.53 12.19 13.22
N LYS A 219 -11.50 13.07 12.92
CA LYS A 219 -12.70 13.23 13.74
C LYS A 219 -13.79 12.20 13.41
N ARG A 220 -13.92 11.82 12.13
CA ARG A 220 -14.98 10.92 11.66
C ARG A 220 -14.68 9.48 12.04
N PRO A 221 -15.67 8.72 12.59
CA PRO A 221 -15.49 7.32 12.98
C PRO A 221 -14.92 6.44 11.85
N ILE A 222 -15.43 6.62 10.64
CA ILE A 222 -15.00 5.84 9.47
C ILE A 222 -13.52 6.04 9.12
N GLU A 223 -12.97 7.24 9.34
CA GLU A 223 -11.56 7.55 9.12
C GLU A 223 -10.69 6.94 10.22
N VAL A 224 -11.14 6.99 11.49
CA VAL A 224 -10.43 6.38 12.63
C VAL A 224 -10.32 4.86 12.47
N LEU A 225 -11.39 4.21 12.02
CA LEU A 225 -11.37 2.78 11.72
C LEU A 225 -10.34 2.43 10.63
N GLN A 226 -10.20 3.28 9.61
CA GLN A 226 -9.18 3.11 8.58
C GLN A 226 -7.76 3.35 9.11
N VAL A 227 -7.57 4.25 10.11
CA VAL A 227 -6.27 4.38 10.79
C VAL A 227 -5.87 3.05 11.42
N ILE A 228 -6.76 2.37 12.16
CA ILE A 228 -6.48 1.08 12.78
C ILE A 228 -6.18 0.01 11.72
N GLU A 229 -6.95 -0.05 10.64
CA GLU A 229 -6.68 -0.95 9.52
C GLU A 229 -5.29 -0.73 8.93
N TYR A 230 -4.89 0.53 8.70
CA TYR A 230 -3.57 0.86 8.17
C TYR A 230 -2.45 0.50 9.16
N LEU A 231 -2.60 0.80 10.45
CA LEU A 231 -1.62 0.38 11.46
C LEU A 231 -1.43 -1.14 11.44
N ARG A 232 -2.52 -1.91 11.44
CA ARG A 232 -2.47 -3.37 11.38
C ARG A 232 -1.86 -3.88 10.07
N ALA A 233 -2.27 -3.33 8.92
CA ALA A 233 -1.79 -3.78 7.62
C ALA A 233 -0.30 -3.47 7.41
N PHE A 234 0.17 -2.30 7.83
CA PHE A 234 1.53 -1.86 7.59
C PHE A 234 2.49 -2.29 8.70
N LEU A 235 2.18 -2.00 9.96
CA LEU A 235 3.08 -2.29 11.09
C LEU A 235 3.14 -3.76 11.47
N ILE A 236 2.03 -4.50 11.30
CA ILE A 236 2.02 -5.92 11.60
C ILE A 236 2.20 -6.74 10.32
N GLY A 237 1.30 -6.58 9.34
CA GLY A 237 1.28 -7.42 8.15
C GLY A 237 2.53 -7.25 7.29
N ARG A 238 2.75 -6.06 6.74
CA ARG A 238 3.86 -5.83 5.78
C ARG A 238 5.22 -5.92 6.41
N GLU A 239 5.38 -5.43 7.64
CA GLU A 239 6.63 -5.55 8.40
C GLU A 239 7.01 -7.03 8.61
N ALA A 240 6.08 -7.85 9.10
CA ALA A 240 6.33 -9.27 9.32
C ALA A 240 6.62 -10.02 8.01
N TRP A 241 5.83 -9.79 6.95
CA TRP A 241 6.05 -10.42 5.66
C TRP A 241 7.37 -10.01 5.01
N SER A 242 7.77 -8.76 5.18
CA SER A 242 9.09 -8.28 4.75
C SER A 242 10.22 -8.99 5.49
N ALA A 243 10.12 -9.11 6.83
CA ALA A 243 11.11 -9.82 7.63
C ALA A 243 11.29 -11.28 7.20
N LEU A 244 10.22 -11.90 6.70
CA LEU A 244 10.24 -13.27 6.14
C LEU A 244 10.65 -13.32 4.65
N ASN A 245 10.93 -12.16 4.03
CA ASN A 245 11.17 -11.98 2.59
C ASN A 245 10.04 -12.55 1.71
N MET A 246 8.80 -12.31 2.14
CA MET A 246 7.56 -12.73 1.48
C MET A 246 6.58 -11.57 1.34
N LEU A 247 7.06 -10.31 1.27
CA LEU A 247 6.20 -9.13 1.12
C LEU A 247 5.37 -9.24 -0.16
N PRO A 248 4.03 -9.35 -0.10
CA PRO A 248 3.22 -9.60 -1.30
C PRO A 248 2.85 -8.34 -2.05
N ILE A 249 2.89 -7.19 -1.39
CA ILE A 249 2.44 -5.91 -1.91
C ILE A 249 3.24 -4.76 -1.33
N ILE A 250 3.61 -3.83 -2.18
CA ILE A 250 4.07 -2.49 -1.82
C ILE A 250 2.99 -1.52 -2.29
N SER A 251 2.60 -0.59 -1.44
CA SER A 251 1.45 0.30 -1.71
C SER A 251 1.64 1.12 -2.97
N GLY A 252 0.62 1.22 -3.79
CA GLY A 252 0.60 2.11 -4.95
C GLY A 252 0.74 3.60 -4.60
N ALA A 253 0.47 3.99 -3.33
CA ALA A 253 0.67 5.35 -2.87
C ALA A 253 2.15 5.73 -2.73
N PHE A 254 3.02 4.76 -2.39
CA PHE A 254 4.47 4.95 -2.32
C PHE A 254 5.21 3.61 -2.25
N GLY A 255 6.15 3.43 -3.15
CA GLY A 255 7.08 2.32 -3.16
C GLY A 255 8.29 2.63 -4.02
N VAL A 256 9.46 2.12 -3.64
CA VAL A 256 10.72 2.27 -4.39
C VAL A 256 11.13 0.91 -4.95
N PHE A 257 11.47 0.86 -6.22
CA PHE A 257 11.74 -0.38 -6.94
C PHE A 257 13.04 -0.28 -7.74
N SER A 258 13.76 -1.38 -7.87
CA SER A 258 14.87 -1.50 -8.83
C SER A 258 14.34 -1.33 -10.24
N ARG A 259 14.80 -0.29 -10.94
CA ARG A 259 14.41 -0.01 -12.33
C ARG A 259 14.72 -1.19 -13.23
N GLU A 260 15.91 -1.79 -13.11
CA GLU A 260 16.31 -2.95 -13.90
C GLU A 260 15.32 -4.11 -13.74
N ARG A 261 14.90 -4.38 -12.49
CA ARG A 261 13.95 -5.47 -12.20
C ARG A 261 12.55 -5.17 -12.70
N MET A 262 12.10 -3.91 -12.59
CA MET A 262 10.83 -3.48 -13.19
C MET A 262 10.86 -3.67 -14.72
N MET A 263 11.93 -3.20 -15.37
CA MET A 263 12.10 -3.35 -16.83
C MET A 263 12.08 -4.82 -17.26
N ARG A 264 12.77 -5.70 -16.54
CA ARG A 264 12.83 -7.14 -16.84
C ARG A 264 11.48 -7.84 -16.78
N VAL A 265 10.59 -7.41 -15.87
CA VAL A 265 9.24 -7.98 -15.77
C VAL A 265 8.22 -7.25 -16.64
N GLY A 266 8.66 -6.27 -17.47
CA GLY A 266 7.81 -5.55 -18.41
C GLY A 266 7.01 -4.40 -17.77
N GLY A 267 7.50 -3.82 -16.67
CA GLY A 267 6.86 -2.68 -15.97
C GLY A 267 5.55 -3.05 -15.30
N PHE A 268 4.66 -2.07 -15.15
CA PHE A 268 3.31 -2.29 -14.67
C PHE A 268 2.42 -2.90 -15.75
N ARG A 269 1.58 -3.85 -15.38
CA ARG A 269 0.58 -4.42 -16.28
C ARG A 269 -0.62 -3.47 -16.36
N THR A 270 -0.83 -2.84 -17.51
CA THR A 270 -1.84 -1.78 -17.72
C THR A 270 -3.29 -2.26 -17.57
N ASN A 271 -3.54 -3.55 -17.77
CA ASN A 271 -4.85 -4.16 -17.60
C ASN A 271 -5.04 -4.85 -16.23
N ALA A 272 -4.08 -4.75 -15.30
CA ALA A 272 -4.25 -5.26 -13.94
C ALA A 272 -5.14 -4.33 -13.12
N ILE A 273 -6.04 -4.90 -12.34
CA ILE A 273 -6.89 -4.12 -11.41
C ILE A 273 -6.10 -3.71 -10.16
N GLY A 274 -5.12 -4.53 -9.75
CA GLY A 274 -4.19 -4.28 -8.66
C GLY A 274 -2.76 -4.29 -9.19
N GLU A 275 -2.34 -3.20 -9.84
CA GLU A 275 -1.04 -3.06 -10.48
C GLU A 275 0.13 -3.17 -9.50
N ASP A 276 -0.07 -2.75 -8.25
CA ASP A 276 0.92 -2.75 -7.17
C ASP A 276 1.23 -4.16 -6.64
N ILE A 277 0.22 -4.96 -6.33
CA ILE A 277 0.40 -6.36 -5.94
C ILE A 277 0.88 -7.21 -7.13
N ASP A 278 0.38 -6.95 -8.35
CA ASP A 278 0.78 -7.66 -9.57
C ASP A 278 2.28 -7.51 -9.85
N LEU A 279 2.80 -6.28 -9.79
CA LEU A 279 4.22 -6.02 -10.00
C LEU A 279 5.09 -6.78 -9.00
N VAL A 280 4.78 -6.71 -7.72
CA VAL A 280 5.56 -7.37 -6.66
C VAL A 280 5.56 -8.90 -6.84
N VAL A 281 4.40 -9.50 -7.14
CA VAL A 281 4.30 -10.95 -7.38
C VAL A 281 5.10 -11.37 -8.62
N ARG A 282 5.07 -10.59 -9.71
CA ARG A 282 5.87 -10.88 -10.92
C ARG A 282 7.37 -10.73 -10.66
N MET A 283 7.80 -9.77 -9.85
CA MET A 283 9.21 -9.63 -9.45
C MET A 283 9.65 -10.83 -8.61
N HIS A 284 8.85 -11.27 -7.62
CA HIS A 284 9.12 -12.52 -6.89
C HIS A 284 9.23 -13.72 -7.83
N ARG A 285 8.28 -13.86 -8.76
CA ARG A 285 8.28 -14.95 -9.75
C ARG A 285 9.60 -15.02 -10.54
N SER A 286 10.00 -13.88 -11.14
CA SER A 286 11.21 -13.79 -11.95
C SER A 286 12.45 -14.18 -11.16
N LEU A 287 12.64 -13.61 -9.97
CA LEU A 287 13.83 -13.83 -9.17
C LEU A 287 13.93 -15.25 -8.59
N LEU A 288 12.79 -15.83 -8.19
CA LEU A 288 12.74 -17.21 -7.71
C LEU A 288 12.98 -18.21 -8.83
N GLN A 289 12.58 -17.91 -10.07
CA GLN A 289 12.91 -18.70 -11.27
C GLN A 289 14.40 -18.62 -11.62
N GLU A 290 15.03 -17.46 -11.39
CA GLU A 290 16.46 -17.23 -11.60
C GLU A 290 17.33 -17.75 -10.44
N HIS A 291 16.72 -18.28 -9.36
CA HIS A 291 17.41 -18.72 -8.12
C HIS A 291 18.29 -17.62 -7.50
N LYS A 292 17.90 -16.33 -7.68
CA LYS A 292 18.65 -15.20 -7.14
C LYS A 292 18.32 -14.94 -5.68
N ARG A 293 19.33 -14.51 -4.91
CA ARG A 293 19.15 -13.98 -3.57
C ARG A 293 18.79 -12.51 -3.68
N TYR A 294 17.73 -12.09 -2.99
CA TYR A 294 17.22 -10.72 -2.99
C TYR A 294 16.51 -10.40 -1.69
N ARG A 295 16.25 -9.12 -1.47
CA ARG A 295 15.40 -8.64 -0.39
C ARG A 295 14.36 -7.64 -0.91
N MET A 296 13.21 -7.63 -0.24
CA MET A 296 12.18 -6.59 -0.32
C MET A 296 11.94 -6.07 1.10
N PRO A 297 12.79 -5.17 1.62
CA PRO A 297 12.62 -4.60 2.95
C PRO A 297 11.38 -3.70 3.03
N PHE A 298 10.93 -3.50 4.26
CA PHE A 298 9.87 -2.57 4.61
C PHE A 298 10.39 -1.61 5.68
N VAL A 299 10.17 -0.31 5.47
CA VAL A 299 10.58 0.75 6.40
C VAL A 299 9.42 1.02 7.36
N PRO A 300 9.58 0.73 8.66
CA PRO A 300 8.50 0.86 9.64
C PRO A 300 8.27 2.29 10.12
N GLU A 301 9.12 3.25 9.73
CA GLU A 301 8.87 4.66 9.97
C GLU A 301 7.91 5.24 8.93
N PRO A 302 7.10 6.25 9.28
CA PRO A 302 6.22 6.91 8.34
C PRO A 302 7.00 7.56 7.20
N THR A 303 6.69 7.14 5.99
CA THR A 303 7.31 7.66 4.77
C THR A 303 6.33 8.43 3.91
N CYS A 304 5.05 8.03 3.91
CA CYS A 304 4.03 8.57 3.04
C CYS A 304 2.70 8.77 3.80
N TRP A 305 1.97 9.80 3.42
CA TRP A 305 0.65 10.12 3.95
C TRP A 305 -0.32 10.30 2.78
N THR A 306 -1.49 9.69 2.88
CA THR A 306 -2.53 9.77 1.85
C THR A 306 -3.90 9.96 2.46
N GLN A 307 -4.82 10.53 1.69
CA GLN A 307 -6.21 10.67 2.12
C GLN A 307 -6.95 9.34 2.02
N VAL A 308 -7.79 9.07 3.02
CA VAL A 308 -8.68 7.90 3.00
C VAL A 308 -10.12 8.32 2.76
N PRO A 309 -10.96 7.43 2.20
CA PRO A 309 -12.38 7.68 1.98
C PRO A 309 -13.11 8.17 3.22
N GLN A 310 -13.90 9.24 3.07
CA GLN A 310 -14.66 9.88 4.15
C GLN A 310 -16.11 9.41 4.22
N THR A 311 -16.59 8.66 3.22
CA THR A 311 -17.95 8.16 3.13
C THR A 311 -17.98 6.64 2.95
N LEU A 312 -19.03 5.99 3.47
CA LEU A 312 -19.23 4.53 3.30
C LEU A 312 -19.30 4.14 1.82
N ARG A 313 -19.87 4.99 0.96
CA ARG A 313 -19.98 4.74 -0.48
C ARG A 313 -18.60 4.71 -1.15
N ALA A 314 -17.75 5.71 -0.87
CA ALA A 314 -16.40 5.78 -1.42
C ALA A 314 -15.52 4.64 -0.89
N LEU A 315 -15.60 4.35 0.43
CA LEU A 315 -14.88 3.24 1.05
C LEU A 315 -15.32 1.90 0.45
N GLY A 316 -16.62 1.68 0.25
CA GLY A 316 -17.14 0.46 -0.36
C GLY A 316 -16.64 0.25 -1.80
N ARG A 317 -16.56 1.31 -2.62
CA ARG A 317 -15.96 1.25 -3.96
C ARG A 317 -14.49 0.84 -3.89
N GLN A 318 -13.72 1.44 -2.98
CA GLN A 318 -12.30 1.14 -2.78
C GLN A 318 -12.09 -0.32 -2.35
N ARG A 319 -12.86 -0.82 -1.37
CA ARG A 319 -12.75 -2.21 -0.88
C ARG A 319 -13.14 -3.24 -1.94
N ALA A 320 -14.20 -2.97 -2.71
CA ALA A 320 -14.59 -3.82 -3.84
C ALA A 320 -13.49 -3.87 -4.91
N ARG A 321 -12.86 -2.73 -5.22
CA ARG A 321 -11.73 -2.64 -6.15
C ARG A 321 -10.52 -3.45 -5.66
N TRP A 322 -10.14 -3.29 -4.40
CA TRP A 322 -9.02 -4.04 -3.82
C TRP A 322 -9.25 -5.56 -3.87
N GLN A 323 -10.48 -5.98 -3.57
CA GLN A 323 -10.82 -7.41 -3.64
C GLN A 323 -10.80 -7.95 -5.08
N LYS A 324 -11.25 -7.14 -6.06
CA LYS A 324 -11.12 -7.47 -7.50
C LYS A 324 -9.66 -7.64 -7.89
N GLY A 325 -8.80 -6.68 -7.50
CA GLY A 325 -7.37 -6.72 -7.78
C GLY A 325 -6.66 -7.93 -7.16
N LEU A 326 -6.98 -8.25 -5.91
CA LEU A 326 -6.46 -9.45 -5.25
C LEU A 326 -6.85 -10.73 -6.03
N LEU A 327 -8.12 -10.87 -6.41
CA LEU A 327 -8.60 -12.02 -7.16
C LEU A 327 -7.92 -12.12 -8.54
N ASP A 328 -7.77 -11.00 -9.26
CA ASP A 328 -7.10 -10.93 -10.56
C ASP A 328 -5.65 -11.44 -10.48
N VAL A 329 -4.89 -10.94 -9.53
CA VAL A 329 -3.48 -11.30 -9.36
C VAL A 329 -3.31 -12.74 -8.89
N LEU A 330 -4.14 -13.19 -7.95
CA LEU A 330 -4.07 -14.57 -7.47
C LEU A 330 -4.45 -15.56 -8.56
N TRP A 331 -5.43 -15.22 -9.41
CA TRP A 331 -5.78 -16.05 -10.56
C TRP A 331 -4.67 -16.10 -11.60
N ALA A 332 -4.03 -14.96 -11.91
CA ALA A 332 -2.89 -14.87 -12.80
C ALA A 332 -1.65 -15.60 -12.27
N SER A 333 -1.56 -15.79 -10.95
CA SER A 333 -0.38 -16.42 -10.30
C SER A 333 -0.66 -17.83 -9.77
N ARG A 334 -1.82 -18.43 -10.10
CA ARG A 334 -2.23 -19.76 -9.60
C ARG A 334 -1.24 -20.88 -9.94
N ASP A 335 -0.47 -20.72 -11.00
CA ASP A 335 0.59 -21.66 -11.40
C ASP A 335 1.77 -21.71 -10.44
N MET A 336 1.91 -20.70 -9.56
CA MET A 336 2.93 -20.68 -8.50
C MET A 336 2.48 -21.38 -7.22
N LEU A 337 1.16 -21.62 -7.06
CA LEU A 337 0.56 -22.15 -5.83
C LEU A 337 1.08 -23.56 -5.54
N PHE A 338 1.57 -23.77 -4.30
CA PHE A 338 2.12 -25.02 -3.80
C PHE A 338 3.32 -25.57 -4.60
N ARG A 339 3.96 -24.75 -5.45
CA ARG A 339 5.13 -25.20 -6.21
C ARG A 339 6.44 -24.89 -5.46
N PRO A 340 7.23 -25.93 -5.08
CA PRO A 340 8.48 -25.77 -4.32
C PRO A 340 9.53 -24.88 -5.01
N ARG A 341 9.52 -24.82 -6.35
CA ARG A 341 10.42 -23.93 -7.12
C ARG A 341 10.26 -22.45 -6.74
N TYR A 342 9.10 -22.04 -6.22
CA TYR A 342 8.84 -20.67 -5.74
C TYR A 342 9.03 -20.56 -4.21
N GLY A 343 9.65 -21.56 -3.58
CA GLY A 343 10.01 -21.56 -2.17
C GLY A 343 8.84 -21.18 -1.24
N ARG A 344 9.16 -20.42 -0.19
CA ARG A 344 8.16 -19.98 0.79
C ARG A 344 7.08 -19.07 0.18
N PHE A 345 7.40 -18.31 -0.88
CA PHE A 345 6.40 -17.46 -1.50
C PHE A 345 5.27 -18.28 -2.14
N GLY A 346 5.60 -19.32 -2.91
CA GLY A 346 4.62 -20.22 -3.52
C GLY A 346 3.91 -21.16 -2.54
N CYS A 347 4.62 -21.61 -1.49
CA CYS A 347 4.10 -22.63 -0.56
C CYS A 347 3.46 -22.06 0.71
N VAL A 348 3.71 -20.80 1.07
CA VAL A 348 3.17 -20.18 2.28
C VAL A 348 2.39 -18.91 1.95
N MET A 349 3.03 -17.93 1.25
CA MET A 349 2.40 -16.64 1.00
C MET A 349 1.16 -16.74 0.08
N LEU A 350 1.27 -17.41 -1.06
CA LEU A 350 0.12 -17.55 -1.96
C LEU A 350 -1.03 -18.34 -1.32
N PRO A 351 -0.82 -19.50 -0.67
CA PRO A 351 -1.90 -20.15 0.09
C PRO A 351 -2.52 -19.26 1.16
N TYR A 352 -1.70 -18.48 1.90
CA TYR A 352 -2.22 -17.51 2.87
C TYR A 352 -3.15 -16.48 2.20
N LEU A 353 -2.74 -15.89 1.08
CA LEU A 353 -3.56 -14.91 0.36
C LEU A 353 -4.88 -15.53 -0.16
N TRP A 354 -4.84 -16.78 -0.65
CA TRP A 354 -6.03 -17.49 -1.10
C TRP A 354 -7.00 -17.78 0.03
N VAL A 355 -6.51 -18.31 1.15
CA VAL A 355 -7.36 -18.82 2.25
C VAL A 355 -7.77 -17.70 3.20
N PHE A 356 -6.83 -16.85 3.64
CA PHE A 356 -7.08 -15.88 4.72
C PHE A 356 -7.34 -14.46 4.22
N GLU A 357 -7.03 -14.16 2.96
CA GLU A 357 -7.36 -12.86 2.38
C GLU A 357 -8.51 -12.97 1.38
N LEU A 358 -8.39 -13.80 0.36
CA LEU A 358 -9.41 -13.88 -0.68
C LEU A 358 -10.70 -14.57 -0.19
N ALA A 359 -10.59 -15.75 0.43
CA ALA A 359 -11.73 -16.54 0.86
C ALA A 359 -12.39 -16.03 2.16
N ALA A 360 -11.70 -15.20 2.96
CA ALA A 360 -12.20 -14.71 4.25
C ALA A 360 -13.64 -14.17 4.21
N PRO A 361 -14.05 -13.29 3.26
CA PRO A 361 -15.42 -12.77 3.24
C PRO A 361 -16.48 -13.87 3.02
N VAL A 362 -16.15 -14.90 2.26
CA VAL A 362 -17.05 -16.04 2.01
C VAL A 362 -17.18 -16.88 3.28
N VAL A 363 -16.07 -17.23 3.91
CA VAL A 363 -16.06 -18.02 5.14
C VAL A 363 -16.81 -17.31 6.27
N GLU A 364 -16.59 -16.00 6.41
CA GLU A 364 -17.25 -15.21 7.45
C GLU A 364 -18.77 -15.09 7.25
N ILE A 365 -19.25 -14.92 6.00
CA ILE A 365 -20.71 -14.87 5.76
C ILE A 365 -21.35 -16.24 5.94
N VAL A 366 -20.72 -17.30 5.45
CA VAL A 366 -21.21 -18.66 5.66
C VAL A 366 -21.28 -18.98 7.15
N GLY A 367 -20.22 -18.60 7.90
CA GLY A 367 -20.17 -18.79 9.34
C GLY A 367 -21.24 -17.99 10.09
N LEU A 368 -21.41 -16.72 9.78
CA LEU A 368 -22.44 -15.89 10.39
C LEU A 368 -23.85 -16.43 10.11
N SER A 369 -24.11 -16.83 8.84
CA SER A 369 -25.37 -17.44 8.44
C SER A 369 -25.63 -18.75 9.19
N SER A 370 -24.60 -19.58 9.37
CA SER A 370 -24.68 -20.84 10.15
C SER A 370 -25.02 -20.59 11.61
N ILE A 371 -24.38 -19.58 12.24
CA ILE A 371 -24.64 -19.20 13.65
C ILE A 371 -26.08 -18.69 13.79
N ILE A 372 -26.54 -17.81 12.89
CA ILE A 372 -27.91 -17.29 12.92
C ILE A 372 -28.93 -18.45 12.76
N LEU A 373 -28.70 -19.34 11.81
CA LEU A 373 -29.58 -20.48 11.58
C LEU A 373 -29.62 -21.42 12.78
N ALA A 374 -28.47 -21.70 13.40
CA ALA A 374 -28.40 -22.52 14.61
C ALA A 374 -29.13 -21.87 15.80
N ALA A 375 -29.10 -20.55 15.91
CA ALA A 375 -29.83 -19.80 16.93
C ALA A 375 -31.36 -19.88 16.70
N VAL A 376 -31.82 -19.67 15.46
CA VAL A 376 -33.24 -19.76 15.10
C VAL A 376 -33.80 -21.17 15.34
N LEU A 377 -33.02 -22.19 15.09
CA LEU A 377 -33.39 -23.59 15.33
C LEU A 377 -33.25 -24.05 16.78
N GLY A 378 -32.77 -23.19 17.69
CA GLY A 378 -32.58 -23.51 19.10
C GLY A 378 -31.48 -24.54 19.38
N VAL A 379 -30.60 -24.81 18.39
CA VAL A 379 -29.51 -25.80 18.52
C VAL A 379 -28.14 -25.17 18.76
N LEU A 380 -28.10 -23.87 19.00
CA LEU A 380 -26.85 -23.13 19.21
C LEU A 380 -26.25 -23.46 20.59
N SER A 381 -25.05 -24.02 20.60
CA SER A 381 -24.32 -24.35 21.83
C SER A 381 -23.79 -23.10 22.53
N LYS A 382 -24.07 -22.93 23.82
CA LYS A 382 -23.49 -21.85 24.65
C LYS A 382 -21.95 -21.92 24.68
N THR A 383 -21.39 -23.11 24.75
CA THR A 383 -19.93 -23.34 24.74
C THR A 383 -19.33 -22.83 23.43
N PHE A 384 -19.98 -23.13 22.29
CA PHE A 384 -19.53 -22.62 20.99
C PHE A 384 -19.57 -21.10 20.94
N LEU A 385 -20.63 -20.46 21.43
CA LEU A 385 -20.72 -18.99 21.47
C LEU A 385 -19.59 -18.35 22.29
N ILE A 386 -19.28 -18.91 23.47
CA ILE A 386 -18.20 -18.41 24.32
C ILE A 386 -16.86 -18.58 23.61
N GLN A 387 -16.60 -19.74 23.03
CA GLN A 387 -15.37 -20.00 22.29
C GLN A 387 -15.24 -19.06 21.09
N PHE A 388 -16.32 -18.86 20.33
CA PHE A 388 -16.34 -17.96 19.20
C PHE A 388 -16.11 -16.48 19.62
N ALA A 389 -16.71 -16.06 20.74
CA ALA A 389 -16.49 -14.73 21.28
C ALA A 389 -15.03 -14.52 21.71
N ILE A 390 -14.41 -15.51 22.35
CA ILE A 390 -13.01 -15.42 22.78
C ILE A 390 -12.07 -15.44 21.56
N TYR A 391 -12.18 -16.44 20.70
CA TYR A 391 -11.23 -16.65 19.62
C TYR A 391 -11.51 -15.78 18.39
N GLY A 392 -12.77 -15.46 18.10
CA GLY A 392 -13.15 -14.64 16.95
C GLY A 392 -13.10 -13.14 17.22
N TYR A 393 -13.41 -12.71 18.45
CA TYR A 393 -13.51 -11.30 18.80
C TYR A 393 -12.35 -10.81 19.67
N ALA A 394 -12.14 -11.40 20.84
CA ALA A 394 -11.14 -10.91 21.79
C ALA A 394 -9.72 -11.01 21.22
N PHE A 395 -9.41 -12.11 20.53
CA PHE A 395 -8.09 -12.31 19.93
C PHE A 395 -7.84 -11.33 18.76
N ALA A 396 -8.83 -11.11 17.89
CA ALA A 396 -8.72 -10.12 16.81
C ALA A 396 -8.55 -8.70 17.36
N THR A 397 -9.26 -8.36 18.45
CA THR A 397 -9.08 -7.10 19.19
C THR A 397 -7.65 -6.95 19.72
N LEU A 398 -7.09 -8.04 20.29
CA LEU A 398 -5.71 -8.03 20.78
C LEU A 398 -4.69 -7.70 19.69
N ILE A 399 -4.90 -8.20 18.46
CA ILE A 399 -4.03 -7.88 17.32
C ILE A 399 -4.13 -6.41 16.96
N SER A 400 -5.33 -5.81 16.95
CA SER A 400 -5.53 -4.39 16.68
C SER A 400 -4.93 -3.50 17.77
N ILE A 401 -5.09 -3.88 19.04
CA ILE A 401 -4.40 -3.23 20.16
C ILE A 401 -2.89 -3.35 20.00
N GLY A 402 -2.38 -4.52 19.62
CA GLY A 402 -0.96 -4.75 19.34
C GLY A 402 -0.40 -3.81 18.28
N ALA A 403 -1.17 -3.53 17.22
CA ALA A 403 -0.77 -2.56 16.20
C ALA A 403 -0.69 -1.13 16.76
N VAL A 404 -1.64 -0.71 17.59
CA VAL A 404 -1.62 0.60 18.26
C VAL A 404 -0.44 0.69 19.25
N VAL A 405 -0.18 -0.36 20.01
CA VAL A 405 0.96 -0.42 20.94
C VAL A 405 2.28 -0.37 20.17
N GLN A 406 2.41 -1.08 19.06
CA GLN A 406 3.61 -1.04 18.23
C GLN A 406 3.85 0.38 17.68
N GLU A 407 2.78 1.08 17.27
CA GLU A 407 2.84 2.48 16.86
C GLU A 407 3.42 3.38 17.96
N GLU A 408 2.88 3.27 19.18
CA GLU A 408 3.32 4.07 20.31
C GLU A 408 4.78 3.80 20.71
N ILE A 409 5.23 2.55 20.61
CA ILE A 409 6.61 2.15 20.91
C ILE A 409 7.57 2.57 19.81
N THR A 410 7.15 2.51 18.52
CA THR A 410 8.05 2.68 17.38
C THR A 410 8.20 4.13 16.97
N VAL A 411 7.10 4.86 16.83
CA VAL A 411 7.07 6.18 16.18
C VAL A 411 6.41 7.26 17.05
N ARG A 412 5.41 6.90 17.85
CA ARG A 412 4.65 7.78 18.74
C ARG A 412 4.16 9.06 18.06
N ARG A 413 3.34 8.94 17.03
CA ARG A 413 2.84 10.09 16.25
C ARG A 413 1.65 10.80 16.86
N TYR A 414 0.80 10.08 17.60
CA TYR A 414 -0.34 10.68 18.29
C TYR A 414 0.05 11.06 19.71
N HIS A 415 0.47 12.34 19.90
CA HIS A 415 1.01 12.80 21.18
C HIS A 415 -0.03 12.94 22.31
N ARG A 416 -1.34 12.99 21.96
CA ARG A 416 -2.41 13.15 22.94
C ARG A 416 -2.89 11.80 23.44
N TRP A 417 -2.87 11.58 24.73
CA TRP A 417 -3.42 10.36 25.35
C TRP A 417 -4.90 10.12 25.00
N THR A 418 -5.68 11.21 24.76
CA THR A 418 -7.05 11.12 24.29
C THR A 418 -7.16 10.46 22.93
N ASP A 419 -6.22 10.67 22.02
CA ASP A 419 -6.20 10.04 20.69
C ASP A 419 -5.86 8.56 20.79
N VAL A 420 -4.89 8.20 21.64
CA VAL A 420 -4.56 6.79 21.92
C VAL A 420 -5.76 6.08 22.56
N GLY A 421 -6.40 6.70 23.55
CA GLY A 421 -7.62 6.15 24.18
C GLY A 421 -8.76 5.95 23.16
N ARG A 422 -8.94 6.90 22.23
CA ARG A 422 -9.90 6.75 21.13
C ARG A 422 -9.52 5.58 20.21
N LEU A 423 -8.27 5.45 19.80
CA LEU A 423 -7.82 4.32 18.98
C LEU A 423 -8.10 2.98 19.67
N LEU A 424 -7.79 2.84 20.96
CA LEU A 424 -8.09 1.63 21.73
C LEU A 424 -9.60 1.33 21.81
N LEU A 425 -10.44 2.36 21.99
CA LEU A 425 -11.89 2.22 21.96
C LEU A 425 -12.37 1.73 20.58
N TYR A 426 -11.83 2.27 19.51
CA TYR A 426 -12.20 1.87 18.15
C TYR A 426 -11.66 0.48 17.78
N CYS A 427 -10.58 -0.03 18.39
CA CYS A 427 -10.17 -1.42 18.27
C CYS A 427 -11.25 -2.40 18.77
N LEU A 428 -12.05 -2.01 19.77
CA LEU A 428 -13.20 -2.78 20.21
C LEU A 428 -14.40 -2.64 19.26
N ALA A 429 -14.64 -1.43 18.75
CA ALA A 429 -15.79 -1.13 17.91
C ALA A 429 -15.67 -1.61 16.46
N GLU A 430 -14.44 -1.83 15.93
CA GLU A 430 -14.22 -2.22 14.52
C GLU A 430 -14.87 -3.55 14.14
N HIS A 431 -15.09 -4.44 15.11
CA HIS A 431 -15.62 -5.78 14.86
C HIS A 431 -17.12 -5.79 14.57
N PHE A 432 -17.87 -4.75 14.96
CA PHE A 432 -19.29 -4.64 14.68
C PHE A 432 -19.75 -3.18 14.65
N PRO A 433 -20.50 -2.74 13.61
CA PRO A 433 -20.86 -3.47 12.37
C PRO A 433 -19.85 -3.32 11.22
N TYR A 434 -18.73 -2.56 11.44
CA TYR A 434 -17.81 -2.16 10.37
C TYR A 434 -17.21 -3.36 9.62
N ARG A 435 -16.80 -4.41 10.33
CA ARG A 435 -16.24 -5.64 9.72
C ARG A 435 -17.24 -6.30 8.78
N GLN A 436 -18.53 -6.44 9.17
CA GLN A 436 -19.58 -7.06 8.35
C GLN A 436 -19.86 -6.24 7.08
N ILE A 437 -19.86 -4.91 7.20
CA ILE A 437 -20.04 -4.01 6.06
C ILE A 437 -18.84 -4.15 5.10
N ASN A 438 -17.62 -4.22 5.62
CA ASN A 438 -16.41 -4.41 4.80
C ASN A 438 -16.44 -5.76 4.06
N MET A 439 -16.86 -6.84 4.72
CA MET A 439 -17.04 -8.16 4.08
C MET A 439 -18.03 -8.10 2.93
N TRP A 440 -19.16 -7.44 3.11
CA TRP A 440 -20.16 -7.26 2.07
C TRP A 440 -19.58 -6.56 0.83
N TRP A 441 -18.81 -5.50 1.00
CA TRP A 441 -18.15 -4.80 -0.10
C TRP A 441 -17.13 -5.70 -0.82
N ARG A 442 -16.37 -6.50 -0.08
CA ARG A 442 -15.41 -7.45 -0.64
C ARG A 442 -16.12 -8.55 -1.46
N LEU A 443 -17.22 -9.11 -0.96
CA LEU A 443 -18.05 -10.07 -1.74
C LEU A 443 -18.62 -9.44 -3.00
N ARG A 444 -19.13 -8.20 -2.90
CA ARG A 444 -19.59 -7.46 -4.07
C ARG A 444 -18.45 -7.31 -5.10
N GLY A 445 -17.23 -7.03 -4.67
CA GLY A 445 -16.06 -6.96 -5.54
C GLY A 445 -15.78 -8.28 -6.25
N MET A 446 -15.81 -9.41 -5.52
CA MET A 446 -15.64 -10.74 -6.12
C MET A 446 -16.73 -11.04 -7.15
N TRP A 447 -17.97 -10.75 -6.82
CA TRP A 447 -19.10 -10.93 -7.71
C TRP A 447 -19.01 -10.08 -8.99
N GLN A 448 -18.59 -8.82 -8.86
CA GLN A 448 -18.37 -7.94 -10.01
C GLN A 448 -17.27 -8.49 -10.92
N TYR A 449 -16.17 -8.99 -10.36
CA TYR A 449 -15.07 -9.60 -11.13
C TYR A 449 -15.55 -10.84 -11.90
N LEU A 450 -16.27 -11.75 -11.24
CA LEU A 450 -16.81 -12.97 -11.87
C LEU A 450 -17.83 -12.67 -12.99
N ARG A 451 -18.48 -11.50 -12.95
CA ARG A 451 -19.39 -11.02 -14.02
C ARG A 451 -18.66 -10.23 -15.12
N GLY A 452 -17.33 -10.15 -15.09
CA GLY A 452 -16.56 -9.41 -16.09
C GLY A 452 -16.62 -7.89 -15.95
N ASN A 453 -17.18 -7.35 -14.84
CA ASN A 453 -17.18 -5.90 -14.59
C ASN A 453 -15.86 -5.49 -13.93
N VAL A 454 -14.89 -5.21 -14.78
CA VAL A 454 -13.52 -4.80 -14.40
C VAL A 454 -13.29 -3.29 -14.52
N ALA A 455 -14.33 -2.50 -14.87
CA ALA A 455 -14.21 -1.07 -15.08
C ALA A 455 -13.60 -0.35 -13.86
N TRP A 456 -12.68 0.57 -14.15
CA TRP A 456 -12.02 1.42 -13.16
C TRP A 456 -12.95 2.59 -12.82
N GLU A 457 -13.42 2.67 -11.58
CA GLU A 457 -14.22 3.79 -11.10
C GLU A 457 -13.30 4.85 -10.50
N LYS A 458 -13.33 6.08 -11.02
CA LYS A 458 -12.58 7.23 -10.47
C LYS A 458 -12.95 7.41 -8.97
N SER A 459 -11.95 7.57 -8.12
CA SER A 459 -12.14 7.95 -6.72
C SER A 459 -12.45 9.44 -6.64
N GLU A 460 -13.47 9.83 -5.85
CA GLU A 460 -13.70 11.23 -5.53
C GLU A 460 -12.55 11.73 -4.66
N ARG A 461 -11.85 12.77 -5.10
CA ARG A 461 -10.74 13.42 -4.40
C ARG A 461 -11.24 14.72 -3.76
N SER A 462 -10.74 15.02 -2.57
CA SER A 462 -10.93 16.33 -1.93
C SER A 462 -9.61 17.08 -1.95
N ALA A 463 -9.66 18.40 -2.19
CA ALA A 463 -8.48 19.25 -2.08
C ALA A 463 -7.86 19.13 -0.68
N PHE A 464 -6.55 19.32 -0.57
CA PHE A 464 -5.88 19.39 0.73
C PHE A 464 -6.53 20.49 1.59
N ALA A 465 -6.70 20.23 2.91
CA ALA A 465 -7.11 21.26 3.84
C ALA A 465 -5.94 22.24 4.03
N THR A 466 -5.84 23.22 3.15
CA THR A 466 -4.89 24.32 3.27
C THR A 466 -5.39 25.30 4.30
N THR A 467 -4.57 25.65 5.27
CA THR A 467 -4.78 26.84 6.08
C THR A 467 -4.56 28.07 5.20
N THR A 468 -5.63 28.65 4.68
CA THR A 468 -5.59 30.09 4.35
C THR A 468 -5.09 30.86 5.57
N LYS A 469 -4.03 31.64 5.37
CA LYS A 469 -3.48 32.57 6.38
C LYS A 469 -4.54 33.51 6.90
#